data_2211445303cf9be8a16e5e38088894da
#
_entry.id   2211445303cf9be8a16e5e38088894da
#
_cell.length_a   1.000
_cell.length_b   1.000
_cell.length_c   1.000
_cell.angle_alpha   90.00
_cell.angle_beta   90.00
_cell.angle_gamma   90.00
#
_symmetry.space_group_name_H-M   'P 1'
#
loop_
_entity.id
_entity.type
_entity.pdbx_description
1 polymer ?
#
loop_
_entity_poly.entity_id
_entity_poly.type
_entity_poly.pdbx_seq_one_letter_code
_entity_poly.pdbx_strand_id
1 'polypeptide(L)'
;MIKKIYNQIRSSLPQKYQIELSKFVFRITDKPFFVNDENYDLKKGIVVVSADFELAWAWRYSKKKINISEIAERERNNFHIIINRLNELDIPITWATVGHLFLDSCKRENGKAHWDMYRPNYFENEYWKYKYGDWFDIDPCGNYKSDPGFYAPDLIEIILNSKTNHEIACHSFSHCDFSERNSYSKLIDAELSECRKSMDKFGIRPVSFVFPGNLYGSFDHLKKAGFKIIRYKANDSKELGYPEILKNGLMAIHDSIALDVYEDGWDNNYLLWKYKKYIDKAIDKKAICHFWFHPSLQYKQLEEYFLPILNYIHSQRENGKLEVLTMEQLITL
;
A
#
# COMPACT_ATOMS: atom_id res chain seq x y z
N MET A 1 -3.81 28.93 -1.35
CA MET A 1 -4.20 29.68 -2.58
C MET A 1 -3.46 29.15 -3.82
N ILE A 2 -2.14 29.12 -3.85
CA ILE A 2 -1.34 28.68 -5.01
C ILE A 2 -1.66 27.25 -5.49
N LYS A 3 -1.76 26.27 -4.57
CA LYS A 3 -2.11 24.87 -4.89
C LYS A 3 -3.50 24.75 -5.56
N LYS A 4 -4.49 25.53 -5.09
CA LYS A 4 -5.84 25.52 -5.68
C LYS A 4 -5.83 26.08 -7.11
N ILE A 5 -5.10 27.16 -7.35
CA ILE A 5 -4.95 27.76 -8.69
C ILE A 5 -4.19 26.78 -9.61
N TYR A 6 -3.11 26.18 -9.13
CA TYR A 6 -2.36 25.16 -9.87
C TYR A 6 -3.27 23.99 -10.29
N ASN A 7 -4.06 23.43 -9.36
CA ASN A 7 -4.95 22.33 -9.67
C ASN A 7 -6.05 22.71 -10.67
N GLN A 8 -6.58 23.93 -10.58
CA GLN A 8 -7.56 24.44 -11.57
C GLN A 8 -6.94 24.58 -12.97
N ILE A 9 -5.73 25.17 -13.06
CA ILE A 9 -5.02 25.30 -14.35
C ILE A 9 -4.70 23.90 -14.90
N ARG A 10 -4.14 23.02 -14.06
CA ARG A 10 -3.80 21.66 -14.47
C ARG A 10 -5.01 20.91 -15.01
N SER A 11 -6.14 20.91 -14.32
CA SER A 11 -7.35 20.19 -14.72
C SER A 11 -7.99 20.71 -16.00
N SER A 12 -7.72 21.95 -16.41
CA SER A 12 -8.23 22.53 -17.67
C SER A 12 -7.37 22.19 -18.89
N LEU A 13 -6.18 21.60 -18.70
CA LEU A 13 -5.26 21.28 -19.78
C LEU A 13 -5.49 19.84 -20.31
N PRO A 14 -5.18 19.55 -21.59
CA PRO A 14 -5.04 18.18 -22.07
C PRO A 14 -3.98 17.41 -21.29
N GLN A 15 -4.17 16.08 -21.11
CA GLN A 15 -3.35 15.22 -20.25
C GLN A 15 -1.83 15.40 -20.45
N LYS A 16 -1.38 15.46 -21.71
CA LYS A 16 0.05 15.69 -22.04
C LYS A 16 0.61 16.96 -21.37
N TYR A 17 -0.13 18.05 -21.43
CA TYR A 17 0.28 19.32 -20.83
C TYR A 17 0.15 19.33 -19.31
N GLN A 18 -0.81 18.59 -18.75
CA GLN A 18 -0.91 18.38 -17.30
C GLN A 18 0.35 17.70 -16.75
N ILE A 19 0.88 16.69 -17.46
CA ILE A 19 2.10 15.97 -17.09
C ILE A 19 3.30 16.92 -17.19
N GLU A 20 3.47 17.64 -18.30
CA GLU A 20 4.60 18.57 -18.45
C GLU A 20 4.58 19.70 -17.41
N LEU A 21 3.41 20.27 -17.13
CA LEU A 21 3.26 21.25 -16.06
C LEU A 21 3.61 20.67 -14.70
N SER A 22 3.20 19.45 -14.42
CA SER A 22 3.54 18.76 -13.16
C SER A 22 5.05 18.53 -13.03
N LYS A 23 5.72 18.11 -14.11
CA LYS A 23 7.17 17.94 -14.16
C LYS A 23 7.90 19.27 -13.91
N PHE A 24 7.44 20.33 -14.55
CA PHE A 24 8.01 21.67 -14.41
C PHE A 24 7.87 22.16 -12.95
N VAL A 25 6.66 22.11 -12.40
CA VAL A 25 6.39 22.55 -11.02
C VAL A 25 7.22 21.75 -10.02
N PHE A 26 7.32 20.41 -10.19
CA PHE A 26 8.14 19.59 -9.31
C PHE A 26 9.63 20.01 -9.33
N ARG A 27 10.17 20.37 -10.52
CA ARG A 27 11.56 20.78 -10.65
C ARG A 27 11.89 22.10 -9.96
N ILE A 28 10.92 23.03 -9.91
CA ILE A 28 11.15 24.40 -9.37
C ILE A 28 10.69 24.59 -7.92
N THR A 29 9.88 23.70 -7.37
CA THR A 29 9.31 23.87 -6.01
C THR A 29 10.09 23.17 -4.90
N ASP A 30 11.28 22.66 -5.21
CA ASP A 30 12.10 21.88 -4.26
C ASP A 30 11.31 20.74 -3.58
N LYS A 31 10.45 20.08 -4.35
CA LYS A 31 9.80 18.87 -3.86
C LYS A 31 10.80 17.70 -3.79
N PRO A 32 10.63 16.77 -2.88
CA PRO A 32 9.51 16.56 -1.97
C PRO A 32 9.47 17.54 -0.80
N PHE A 33 8.25 17.84 -0.34
CA PHE A 33 8.04 18.75 0.78
C PHE A 33 8.35 18.05 2.11
N PHE A 34 9.19 18.67 2.93
CA PHE A 34 9.62 18.18 4.23
C PHE A 34 9.10 19.06 5.35
N VAL A 35 8.64 18.46 6.44
CA VAL A 35 8.30 19.14 7.69
C VAL A 35 9.20 18.63 8.79
N ASN A 36 9.96 19.52 9.41
CA ASN A 36 10.81 19.16 10.55
C ASN A 36 9.96 18.90 11.79
N ASP A 37 10.41 17.96 12.62
CA ASP A 37 9.85 17.69 13.94
C ASP A 37 11.01 17.54 14.93
N GLU A 38 11.08 18.44 15.90
CA GLU A 38 12.17 18.53 16.89
C GLU A 38 12.18 17.33 17.86
N ASN A 39 11.10 16.54 17.92
CA ASN A 39 11.04 15.36 18.77
C ASN A 39 11.85 14.17 18.20
N TYR A 40 12.32 14.26 16.96
CA TYR A 40 13.06 13.20 16.30
C TYR A 40 14.50 13.64 15.98
N ASP A 41 15.48 12.83 16.40
CA ASP A 41 16.91 13.00 16.09
C ASP A 41 17.44 11.78 15.32
N LEU A 42 16.92 11.55 14.12
CA LEU A 42 17.42 10.48 13.27
C LEU A 42 18.87 10.75 12.85
N LYS A 43 19.71 9.73 12.90
CA LYS A 43 21.14 9.85 12.51
C LYS A 43 21.32 9.76 11.00
N LYS A 44 20.41 9.05 10.31
CA LYS A 44 20.40 8.83 8.86
C LYS A 44 19.00 9.03 8.29
N GLY A 45 18.90 9.16 6.97
CA GLY A 45 17.63 9.02 6.29
C GLY A 45 17.07 7.60 6.45
N ILE A 46 15.76 7.45 6.45
CA ILE A 46 15.09 6.15 6.50
C ILE A 46 14.22 6.00 5.25
N VAL A 47 14.31 4.83 4.64
CA VAL A 47 13.38 4.42 3.58
C VAL A 47 12.50 3.29 4.11
N VAL A 48 11.20 3.45 3.96
CA VAL A 48 10.19 2.42 4.16
C VAL A 48 9.57 2.11 2.80
N VAL A 49 9.36 0.84 2.52
CA VAL A 49 8.61 0.42 1.32
C VAL A 49 7.47 -0.48 1.76
N SER A 50 6.25 -0.19 1.33
CA SER A 50 5.11 -1.08 1.55
C SER A 50 4.47 -1.49 0.23
N ALA A 51 4.10 -2.76 0.13
CA ALA A 51 3.38 -3.33 -0.99
C ALA A 51 1.93 -3.56 -0.58
N ASP A 52 0.96 -3.04 -1.35
CA ASP A 52 -0.43 -3.38 -1.20
C ASP A 52 -0.66 -4.68 -1.97
N PHE A 53 -0.68 -5.81 -1.23
CA PHE A 53 -0.78 -7.16 -1.79
C PHE A 53 -2.21 -7.65 -1.76
N GLU A 54 -2.88 -7.54 -2.89
CA GLU A 54 -4.34 -7.55 -2.99
C GLU A 54 -4.89 -8.55 -4.03
N LEU A 55 -4.12 -8.85 -5.07
CA LEU A 55 -4.55 -9.65 -6.23
C LEU A 55 -5.89 -9.14 -6.80
N ALA A 56 -6.91 -10.00 -6.87
CA ALA A 56 -8.23 -9.67 -7.40
C ALA A 56 -9.07 -8.79 -6.45
N TRP A 57 -8.75 -8.75 -5.15
CA TRP A 57 -9.62 -8.17 -4.13
C TRP A 57 -9.80 -6.67 -4.22
N ALA A 58 -8.79 -5.91 -4.60
CA ALA A 58 -8.86 -4.46 -4.73
C ALA A 58 -9.77 -3.98 -5.86
N TRP A 59 -9.84 -4.77 -6.91
CA TRP A 59 -10.35 -4.30 -8.19
C TRP A 59 -11.82 -4.60 -8.43
N ARG A 60 -12.43 -5.43 -7.55
CA ARG A 60 -13.87 -5.62 -7.59
C ARG A 60 -14.58 -4.28 -7.35
N TYR A 61 -15.71 -4.08 -7.98
CA TYR A 61 -16.46 -2.82 -7.91
C TYR A 61 -15.69 -1.58 -8.39
N SER A 62 -14.49 -1.71 -8.95
CA SER A 62 -13.75 -0.59 -9.52
C SER A 62 -14.60 0.16 -10.55
N LYS A 63 -14.58 1.50 -10.48
CA LYS A 63 -15.20 2.35 -11.50
C LYS A 63 -14.43 2.34 -12.83
N LYS A 64 -13.18 1.90 -12.82
CA LYS A 64 -12.38 1.71 -14.03
C LYS A 64 -12.74 0.37 -14.67
N LYS A 65 -12.84 0.35 -16.00
CA LYS A 65 -12.95 -0.91 -16.75
C LYS A 65 -11.57 -1.57 -16.78
N ILE A 66 -11.43 -2.63 -16.01
CA ILE A 66 -10.18 -3.38 -15.86
C ILE A 66 -10.48 -4.88 -15.94
N ASN A 67 -9.51 -5.63 -16.43
CA ASN A 67 -9.54 -7.08 -16.36
C ASN A 67 -8.90 -7.53 -15.04
N ILE A 68 -9.75 -7.90 -14.08
CA ILE A 68 -9.33 -8.30 -12.72
C ILE A 68 -8.39 -9.50 -12.76
N SER A 69 -8.69 -10.50 -13.59
CA SER A 69 -7.87 -11.71 -13.71
C SER A 69 -6.48 -11.40 -14.25
N GLU A 70 -6.40 -10.53 -15.26
CA GLU A 70 -5.11 -10.10 -15.84
C GLU A 70 -4.26 -9.34 -14.82
N ILE A 71 -4.87 -8.47 -14.00
CA ILE A 71 -4.14 -7.76 -12.96
C ILE A 71 -3.62 -8.72 -11.90
N ALA A 72 -4.46 -9.64 -11.42
CA ALA A 72 -4.06 -10.63 -10.43
C ALA A 72 -2.97 -11.57 -10.94
N GLU A 73 -3.05 -12.02 -12.20
CA GLU A 73 -2.01 -12.83 -12.84
C GLU A 73 -0.68 -12.06 -12.94
N ARG A 74 -0.72 -10.81 -13.38
CA ARG A 74 0.46 -9.95 -13.46
C ARG A 74 1.07 -9.72 -12.08
N GLU A 75 0.27 -9.51 -11.06
CA GLU A 75 0.73 -9.35 -9.68
C GLU A 75 1.47 -10.61 -9.20
N ARG A 76 0.91 -11.79 -9.42
CA ARG A 76 1.58 -13.05 -9.09
C ARG A 76 2.91 -13.24 -9.85
N ASN A 77 2.94 -12.92 -11.14
CA ASN A 77 4.16 -13.04 -11.97
C ASN A 77 5.24 -12.05 -11.49
N ASN A 78 4.88 -10.82 -11.24
CA ASN A 78 5.80 -9.80 -10.74
C ASN A 78 6.28 -10.10 -9.32
N PHE A 79 5.43 -10.72 -8.48
CA PHE A 79 5.78 -11.07 -7.10
C PHE A 79 7.11 -11.83 -7.04
N HIS A 80 7.31 -12.84 -7.88
CA HIS A 80 8.54 -13.64 -7.88
C HIS A 80 9.77 -12.81 -8.27
N ILE A 81 9.62 -11.90 -9.22
CA ILE A 81 10.73 -11.00 -9.64
C ILE A 81 11.07 -10.05 -8.49
N ILE A 82 10.04 -9.44 -7.88
CA ILE A 82 10.18 -8.47 -6.80
C ILE A 82 10.80 -9.11 -5.56
N ILE A 83 10.25 -10.24 -5.08
CA ILE A 83 10.75 -10.88 -3.85
C ILE A 83 12.18 -11.38 -4.00
N ASN A 84 12.53 -11.93 -5.16
CA ASN A 84 13.91 -12.34 -5.45
C ASN A 84 14.86 -11.14 -5.41
N ARG A 85 14.46 -10.01 -6.02
CA ARG A 85 15.31 -8.81 -6.01
C ARG A 85 15.45 -8.21 -4.62
N LEU A 86 14.39 -8.18 -3.83
CA LEU A 86 14.43 -7.74 -2.43
C LEU A 86 15.38 -8.61 -1.59
N ASN A 87 15.34 -9.94 -1.79
CA ASN A 87 16.22 -10.88 -1.12
C ASN A 87 17.69 -10.73 -1.55
N GLU A 88 17.97 -10.50 -2.84
CA GLU A 88 19.32 -10.25 -3.34
C GLU A 88 19.94 -9.00 -2.74
N LEU A 89 19.15 -7.96 -2.63
CA LEU A 89 19.58 -6.64 -2.11
C LEU A 89 19.43 -6.53 -0.59
N ASP A 90 18.87 -7.54 0.08
CA ASP A 90 18.53 -7.53 1.50
C ASP A 90 17.72 -6.28 1.90
N ILE A 91 16.69 -5.96 1.13
CA ILE A 91 15.77 -4.85 1.37
C ILE A 91 14.50 -5.38 2.03
N PRO A 92 14.28 -5.18 3.34
CA PRO A 92 13.04 -5.53 3.99
C PRO A 92 11.92 -4.57 3.53
N ILE A 93 10.72 -5.10 3.32
CA ILE A 93 9.52 -4.30 3.05
C ILE A 93 8.34 -4.78 3.90
N THR A 94 7.29 -3.95 3.97
CA THR A 94 6.01 -4.30 4.58
C THR A 94 5.03 -4.77 3.51
N TRP A 95 4.60 -6.03 3.57
CA TRP A 95 3.56 -6.59 2.71
C TRP A 95 2.19 -6.38 3.36
N ALA A 96 1.47 -5.33 2.96
CA ALA A 96 0.11 -5.07 3.41
C ALA A 96 -0.85 -6.03 2.68
N THR A 97 -1.20 -7.12 3.34
CA THR A 97 -1.83 -8.27 2.71
C THR A 97 -3.31 -8.35 3.07
N VAL A 98 -4.16 -8.51 2.05
CA VAL A 98 -5.59 -8.80 2.23
C VAL A 98 -5.75 -10.16 2.90
N GLY A 99 -6.49 -10.19 4.01
CA GLY A 99 -6.61 -11.37 4.87
C GLY A 99 -7.17 -12.61 4.18
N HIS A 100 -8.02 -12.44 3.18
CA HIS A 100 -8.56 -13.55 2.38
C HIS A 100 -7.46 -14.32 1.63
N LEU A 101 -6.37 -13.68 1.26
CA LEU A 101 -5.26 -14.32 0.53
C LEU A 101 -4.56 -15.43 1.34
N PHE A 102 -4.74 -15.46 2.67
CA PHE A 102 -4.22 -16.51 3.54
C PHE A 102 -5.03 -17.81 3.51
N LEU A 103 -6.21 -17.80 2.90
CA LEU A 103 -7.06 -18.98 2.85
C LEU A 103 -6.58 -19.95 1.76
N ASP A 104 -6.58 -21.24 2.08
CA ASP A 104 -6.40 -22.30 1.08
C ASP A 104 -7.61 -22.43 0.16
N SER A 105 -8.79 -22.24 0.73
CA SER A 105 -10.08 -22.30 0.04
C SER A 105 -11.18 -21.70 0.90
N CYS A 106 -12.34 -21.42 0.31
CA CYS A 106 -13.57 -21.15 1.04
C CYS A 106 -14.74 -21.96 0.48
N LYS A 107 -15.91 -21.84 1.12
CA LYS A 107 -17.14 -22.54 0.70
C LYS A 107 -18.30 -21.57 0.65
N ARG A 108 -19.25 -21.84 -0.27
CA ARG A 108 -20.55 -21.19 -0.26
C ARG A 108 -21.50 -21.98 0.65
N GLU A 109 -22.13 -21.30 1.58
CA GLU A 109 -23.21 -21.83 2.40
C GLU A 109 -24.46 -21.01 2.13
N ASN A 110 -25.60 -21.69 1.93
CA ASN A 110 -26.87 -21.07 1.52
C ASN A 110 -26.72 -20.14 0.29
N GLY A 111 -25.85 -20.49 -0.66
CA GLY A 111 -25.56 -19.73 -1.87
C GLY A 111 -24.65 -18.53 -1.70
N LYS A 112 -24.15 -18.27 -0.49
CA LYS A 112 -23.30 -17.12 -0.18
C LYS A 112 -21.90 -17.54 0.24
N ALA A 113 -20.88 -16.85 -0.31
CA ALA A 113 -19.53 -16.91 0.22
C ALA A 113 -19.48 -16.16 1.56
N HIS A 114 -18.69 -16.66 2.52
CA HIS A 114 -18.51 -16.03 3.84
C HIS A 114 -19.86 -15.59 4.45
N TRP A 115 -20.80 -16.51 4.52
CA TRP A 115 -22.20 -16.24 4.87
C TRP A 115 -22.36 -15.59 6.25
N ASP A 116 -21.46 -15.83 7.16
CA ASP A 116 -21.39 -15.33 8.54
C ASP A 116 -20.70 -13.95 8.66
N MET A 117 -20.06 -13.47 7.59
CA MET A 117 -19.44 -12.15 7.57
C MET A 117 -20.47 -11.04 7.36
N TYR A 118 -20.24 -9.90 7.97
CA TYR A 118 -20.99 -8.67 7.71
C TYR A 118 -20.68 -8.13 6.30
N ARG A 119 -21.67 -7.45 5.69
CA ARG A 119 -21.54 -6.80 4.38
C ARG A 119 -21.53 -5.29 4.56
N PRO A 120 -20.69 -4.55 3.82
CA PRO A 120 -20.81 -3.10 3.77
C PRO A 120 -22.18 -2.70 3.20
N ASN A 121 -22.70 -1.57 3.61
CA ASN A 121 -23.84 -0.95 2.92
C ASN A 121 -23.46 -0.65 1.47
N TYR A 122 -24.45 -0.59 0.58
CA TYR A 122 -24.18 -0.10 -0.79
C TYR A 122 -23.65 1.31 -0.76
N PHE A 123 -22.58 1.56 -1.50
CA PHE A 123 -21.92 2.85 -1.56
C PHE A 123 -21.32 3.16 -2.93
N GLU A 124 -21.02 4.42 -3.13
CA GLU A 124 -20.17 4.90 -4.22
C GLU A 124 -19.20 5.94 -3.67
N ASN A 125 -17.92 5.75 -3.95
CA ASN A 125 -16.86 6.69 -3.61
C ASN A 125 -16.04 7.06 -4.86
N GLU A 126 -14.84 7.60 -4.68
CA GLU A 126 -13.96 7.99 -5.79
C GLU A 126 -13.56 6.79 -6.65
N TYR A 127 -13.27 5.65 -6.05
CA TYR A 127 -12.65 4.48 -6.71
C TYR A 127 -13.65 3.38 -7.03
N TRP A 128 -14.67 3.16 -6.15
CA TRP A 128 -15.57 2.02 -6.18
C TRP A 128 -17.03 2.39 -6.31
N LYS A 129 -17.79 1.48 -6.93
CA LYS A 129 -19.24 1.55 -7.06
C LYS A 129 -19.85 0.19 -6.71
N TYR A 130 -20.23 0.02 -5.43
CA TYR A 130 -20.93 -1.14 -4.93
C TYR A 130 -22.40 -0.79 -4.71
N LYS A 131 -23.30 -1.21 -5.63
CA LYS A 131 -24.71 -0.81 -5.63
C LYS A 131 -25.69 -1.98 -5.80
N TYR A 132 -25.20 -3.19 -6.01
CA TYR A 132 -26.00 -4.39 -6.21
C TYR A 132 -25.17 -5.65 -5.91
N GLY A 133 -25.84 -6.79 -5.72
CA GLY A 133 -25.21 -8.08 -5.44
C GLY A 133 -24.74 -8.22 -3.99
N ASP A 134 -24.01 -9.28 -3.72
CA ASP A 134 -23.37 -9.52 -2.43
C ASP A 134 -21.89 -9.10 -2.48
N TRP A 135 -21.37 -8.62 -1.37
CA TRP A 135 -19.98 -8.15 -1.28
C TRP A 135 -18.96 -9.23 -1.66
N PHE A 136 -19.28 -10.49 -1.43
CA PHE A 136 -18.41 -11.63 -1.73
C PHE A 136 -18.83 -12.40 -3.00
N ASP A 137 -19.70 -11.86 -3.85
CA ASP A 137 -20.16 -12.58 -5.07
C ASP A 137 -19.03 -12.91 -6.02
N ILE A 138 -17.96 -12.08 -6.06
CA ILE A 138 -16.82 -12.33 -6.93
C ILE A 138 -15.89 -13.44 -6.45
N ASP A 139 -15.99 -13.84 -5.16
CA ASP A 139 -15.20 -14.95 -4.65
C ASP A 139 -15.67 -16.24 -5.32
N PRO A 140 -14.82 -16.93 -6.09
CA PRO A 140 -15.20 -18.17 -6.76
C PRO A 140 -15.49 -19.30 -5.78
N CYS A 141 -15.07 -19.14 -4.51
CA CYS A 141 -15.10 -20.21 -3.49
C CYS A 141 -14.45 -21.51 -3.96
N GLY A 142 -13.34 -21.36 -4.67
CA GLY A 142 -12.48 -22.46 -5.08
C GLY A 142 -11.32 -22.64 -4.11
N ASN A 143 -10.12 -22.72 -4.65
CA ASN A 143 -8.89 -22.83 -3.89
C ASN A 143 -7.73 -22.14 -4.63
N TYR A 144 -6.58 -22.02 -3.95
CA TYR A 144 -5.42 -21.31 -4.53
C TYR A 144 -4.86 -21.94 -5.82
N LYS A 145 -5.15 -23.20 -6.13
CA LYS A 145 -4.73 -23.85 -7.37
C LYS A 145 -5.68 -23.58 -8.53
N SER A 146 -7.00 -23.58 -8.26
CA SER A 146 -8.02 -23.28 -9.28
C SER A 146 -8.22 -21.79 -9.50
N ASP A 147 -8.11 -21.00 -8.42
CA ASP A 147 -8.44 -19.56 -8.40
C ASP A 147 -7.32 -18.72 -7.78
N PRO A 148 -6.10 -18.76 -8.34
CA PRO A 148 -4.91 -18.14 -7.76
C PRO A 148 -5.01 -16.61 -7.68
N GLY A 149 -5.97 -15.97 -8.32
CA GLY A 149 -6.24 -14.54 -8.19
C GLY A 149 -6.93 -14.15 -6.88
N PHE A 150 -7.53 -15.10 -6.15
CA PHE A 150 -8.28 -14.85 -4.92
C PHE A 150 -7.64 -15.44 -3.66
N TYR A 151 -6.70 -16.37 -3.81
CA TYR A 151 -6.00 -17.09 -2.75
C TYR A 151 -4.52 -17.12 -3.04
N ALA A 152 -3.69 -16.92 -2.03
CA ALA A 152 -2.23 -16.89 -2.21
C ALA A 152 -1.43 -17.43 -1.00
N PRO A 153 -1.84 -18.52 -0.32
CA PRO A 153 -1.07 -19.07 0.79
C PRO A 153 0.34 -19.47 0.36
N ASP A 154 0.51 -19.91 -0.88
CA ASP A 154 1.79 -20.22 -1.51
C ASP A 154 2.74 -19.02 -1.58
N LEU A 155 2.25 -17.83 -1.93
CA LEU A 155 3.08 -16.62 -2.00
C LEU A 155 3.39 -16.08 -0.58
N ILE A 156 2.45 -16.24 0.36
CA ILE A 156 2.67 -15.88 1.77
C ILE A 156 3.77 -16.74 2.37
N GLU A 157 3.77 -18.05 2.10
CA GLU A 157 4.86 -18.94 2.53
C GLU A 157 6.21 -18.51 1.97
N ILE A 158 6.28 -18.03 0.72
CA ILE A 158 7.52 -17.49 0.13
C ILE A 158 7.98 -16.26 0.90
N ILE A 159 7.07 -15.33 1.29
CA ILE A 159 7.44 -14.16 2.10
C ILE A 159 8.02 -14.61 3.45
N LEU A 160 7.36 -15.54 4.13
CA LEU A 160 7.78 -16.03 5.45
C LEU A 160 9.10 -16.78 5.44
N ASN A 161 9.39 -17.49 4.34
CA ASN A 161 10.65 -18.23 4.15
C ASN A 161 11.73 -17.42 3.44
N SER A 162 11.51 -16.12 3.23
CA SER A 162 12.48 -15.23 2.61
C SER A 162 13.75 -15.08 3.44
N LYS A 163 14.90 -14.94 2.76
CA LYS A 163 16.17 -14.63 3.42
C LYS A 163 16.12 -13.29 4.15
N THR A 164 15.50 -12.29 3.51
CA THR A 164 15.27 -10.96 4.08
C THR A 164 14.05 -10.99 5.00
N ASN A 165 14.15 -10.39 6.16
CA ASN A 165 13.08 -10.36 7.15
C ASN A 165 12.02 -9.32 6.80
N HIS A 166 11.05 -9.72 5.96
CA HIS A 166 9.91 -8.88 5.60
C HIS A 166 8.87 -8.84 6.72
N GLU A 167 8.11 -7.74 6.77
CA GLU A 167 6.91 -7.63 7.58
C GLU A 167 5.68 -8.01 6.77
N ILE A 168 4.70 -8.68 7.40
CA ILE A 168 3.34 -8.82 6.87
C ILE A 168 2.40 -7.98 7.71
N ALA A 169 1.79 -6.96 7.10
CA ALA A 169 0.80 -6.07 7.68
C ALA A 169 -0.63 -6.44 7.25
N CYS A 170 -1.61 -6.00 8.00
CA CYS A 170 -3.03 -6.22 7.67
C CYS A 170 -3.53 -5.18 6.67
N HIS A 171 -4.27 -5.65 5.64
CA HIS A 171 -4.95 -4.80 4.66
C HIS A 171 -6.46 -5.11 4.60
N SER A 172 -7.11 -5.26 5.78
CA SER A 172 -8.43 -5.83 6.02
C SER A 172 -8.58 -7.28 5.53
N PHE A 173 -9.71 -7.93 5.83
CA PHE A 173 -9.94 -9.30 5.35
C PHE A 173 -10.36 -9.33 3.88
N SER A 174 -11.28 -8.45 3.50
CA SER A 174 -11.88 -8.45 2.17
C SER A 174 -11.66 -7.17 1.38
N HIS A 175 -10.61 -6.41 1.66
CA HIS A 175 -10.34 -5.11 1.06
C HIS A 175 -11.52 -4.14 1.23
N CYS A 176 -12.04 -4.03 2.45
CA CYS A 176 -13.21 -3.23 2.79
C CYS A 176 -12.84 -1.76 3.03
N ASP A 177 -13.73 -0.82 2.70
CA ASP A 177 -13.60 0.61 3.01
C ASP A 177 -13.79 0.85 4.53
N PHE A 178 -12.81 1.47 5.18
CA PHE A 178 -12.78 1.74 6.62
C PHE A 178 -13.24 3.16 6.98
N SER A 179 -13.59 3.98 5.98
CA SER A 179 -14.08 5.33 6.24
C SER A 179 -15.40 5.30 6.99
N GLU A 180 -15.60 6.26 7.91
CA GLU A 180 -16.83 6.39 8.70
C GLU A 180 -18.09 6.51 7.85
N ARG A 181 -17.94 7.02 6.62
CA ARG A 181 -19.07 7.20 5.70
C ARG A 181 -19.62 5.87 5.17
N ASN A 182 -18.77 4.86 4.98
CA ASN A 182 -19.11 3.63 4.25
C ASN A 182 -19.02 2.38 5.13
N SER A 183 -18.54 2.51 6.36
CA SER A 183 -18.37 1.41 7.31
C SER A 183 -19.19 1.61 8.60
N TYR A 184 -19.32 0.53 9.36
CA TYR A 184 -19.94 0.53 10.68
C TYR A 184 -19.23 -0.46 11.61
N SER A 185 -19.32 -0.26 12.92
CA SER A 185 -18.53 -0.97 13.93
C SER A 185 -18.50 -2.49 13.79
N LYS A 186 -19.68 -3.13 13.60
CA LYS A 186 -19.75 -4.60 13.48
C LYS A 186 -19.03 -5.12 12.23
N LEU A 187 -19.08 -4.40 11.12
CA LEU A 187 -18.36 -4.75 9.89
C LEU A 187 -16.86 -4.67 10.13
N ILE A 188 -16.39 -3.55 10.71
CA ILE A 188 -14.96 -3.34 10.97
C ILE A 188 -14.41 -4.38 11.93
N ASP A 189 -15.10 -4.65 13.05
CA ASP A 189 -14.69 -5.67 14.01
C ASP A 189 -14.61 -7.07 13.37
N ALA A 190 -15.57 -7.41 12.49
CA ALA A 190 -15.56 -8.67 11.76
C ALA A 190 -14.40 -8.78 10.76
N GLU A 191 -14.17 -7.74 9.95
CA GLU A 191 -13.05 -7.65 9.00
C GLU A 191 -11.69 -7.83 9.72
N LEU A 192 -11.49 -7.13 10.84
CA LEU A 192 -10.26 -7.24 11.62
C LEU A 192 -10.12 -8.61 12.30
N SER A 193 -11.21 -9.15 12.85
CA SER A 193 -11.21 -10.47 13.48
C SER A 193 -10.90 -11.58 12.48
N GLU A 194 -11.52 -11.56 11.30
CA GLU A 194 -11.32 -12.61 10.29
C GLU A 194 -9.95 -12.50 9.64
N CYS A 195 -9.45 -11.28 9.41
CA CYS A 195 -8.08 -11.08 8.98
C CYS A 195 -7.08 -11.69 9.97
N ARG A 196 -7.26 -11.48 11.27
CA ARG A 196 -6.39 -12.09 12.29
C ARG A 196 -6.47 -13.60 12.31
N LYS A 197 -7.67 -14.18 12.28
CA LYS A 197 -7.83 -15.64 12.26
C LYS A 197 -7.12 -16.28 11.06
N SER A 198 -7.19 -15.65 9.89
CA SER A 198 -6.51 -16.15 8.70
C SER A 198 -4.98 -16.06 8.84
N MET A 199 -4.46 -14.97 9.38
CA MET A 199 -3.03 -14.74 9.63
C MET A 199 -2.47 -15.59 10.77
N ASP A 200 -3.23 -15.83 11.85
CA ASP A 200 -2.82 -16.67 12.99
C ASP A 200 -2.48 -18.11 12.57
N LYS A 201 -3.08 -18.64 11.49
CA LYS A 201 -2.76 -19.95 10.92
C LYS A 201 -1.31 -20.06 10.43
N PHE A 202 -0.72 -18.92 10.08
CA PHE A 202 0.68 -18.78 9.66
C PHE A 202 1.58 -18.27 10.80
N GLY A 203 1.07 -18.17 12.02
CA GLY A 203 1.79 -17.64 13.17
C GLY A 203 2.01 -16.11 13.13
N ILE A 204 1.29 -15.39 12.27
CA ILE A 204 1.44 -13.95 12.07
C ILE A 204 0.48 -13.18 12.96
N ARG A 205 1.03 -12.21 13.70
CA ARG A 205 0.26 -11.25 14.51
C ARG A 205 0.59 -9.82 14.07
N PRO A 206 -0.11 -9.29 13.05
CA PRO A 206 0.24 -8.00 12.49
C PRO A 206 0.02 -6.88 13.51
N VAL A 207 0.98 -5.97 13.57
CA VAL A 207 0.91 -4.74 14.38
C VAL A 207 0.72 -3.51 13.50
N SER A 208 0.94 -3.65 12.19
CA SER A 208 0.78 -2.61 11.18
C SER A 208 -0.50 -2.81 10.39
N PHE A 209 -1.16 -1.70 10.08
CA PHE A 209 -2.36 -1.69 9.25
C PHE A 209 -2.24 -0.67 8.11
N VAL A 210 -2.64 -1.08 6.92
CA VAL A 210 -2.74 -0.24 5.73
C VAL A 210 -4.20 -0.21 5.28
N PHE A 211 -4.72 0.98 5.03
CA PHE A 211 -6.13 1.16 4.67
C PHE A 211 -6.39 0.83 3.20
N PRO A 212 -7.36 -0.06 2.88
CA PRO A 212 -7.81 -0.29 1.52
C PRO A 212 -8.19 1.00 0.83
N GLY A 213 -7.65 1.22 -0.38
CA GLY A 213 -7.88 2.41 -1.18
C GLY A 213 -7.47 3.73 -0.50
N ASN A 214 -6.65 3.71 0.54
CA ASN A 214 -6.32 4.87 1.38
C ASN A 214 -7.57 5.60 1.93
N LEU A 215 -8.63 4.84 2.26
CA LEU A 215 -9.88 5.35 2.83
C LEU A 215 -9.84 5.20 4.35
N TYR A 216 -9.45 6.28 5.01
CA TYR A 216 -9.12 6.31 6.43
C TYR A 216 -10.34 6.43 7.34
N GLY A 217 -10.32 5.70 8.46
CA GLY A 217 -11.34 5.77 9.50
C GLY A 217 -11.19 4.65 10.53
N SER A 218 -12.16 4.54 11.43
CA SER A 218 -12.25 3.44 12.41
C SER A 218 -10.98 3.23 13.26
N PHE A 219 -10.24 4.31 13.55
CA PHE A 219 -8.94 4.27 14.23
C PHE A 219 -9.02 3.62 15.62
N ASP A 220 -10.11 3.84 16.37
CA ASP A 220 -10.29 3.24 17.70
C ASP A 220 -10.50 1.73 17.63
N HIS A 221 -11.16 1.22 16.57
CA HIS A 221 -11.28 -0.21 16.31
C HIS A 221 -9.90 -0.82 16.03
N LEU A 222 -9.06 -0.17 15.24
CA LEU A 222 -7.68 -0.61 14.99
C LEU A 222 -6.87 -0.68 16.30
N LYS A 223 -6.94 0.37 17.13
CA LYS A 223 -6.25 0.39 18.43
C LYS A 223 -6.73 -0.72 19.34
N LYS A 224 -8.05 -0.89 19.48
CA LYS A 224 -8.67 -1.96 20.27
C LYS A 224 -8.28 -3.36 19.76
N ALA A 225 -8.18 -3.50 18.44
CA ALA A 225 -7.70 -4.72 17.82
C ALA A 225 -6.19 -4.95 18.01
N GLY A 226 -5.42 -4.02 18.62
CA GLY A 226 -4.01 -4.15 18.99
C GLY A 226 -3.04 -3.75 17.90
N PHE A 227 -3.49 -3.08 16.83
CA PHE A 227 -2.58 -2.43 15.90
C PHE A 227 -1.84 -1.28 16.59
N LYS A 228 -0.61 -1.04 16.17
CA LYS A 228 0.29 -0.04 16.77
C LYS A 228 0.64 1.06 15.79
N ILE A 229 0.79 0.73 14.50
CA ILE A 229 1.18 1.66 13.44
C ILE A 229 0.29 1.51 12.21
N ILE A 230 0.01 2.63 11.57
CA ILE A 230 -0.81 2.72 10.36
C ILE A 230 -0.11 3.53 9.27
N ARG A 231 -0.33 3.18 7.99
CA ARG A 231 -0.05 4.07 6.87
C ARG A 231 -1.21 5.05 6.75
N TYR A 232 -0.93 6.35 6.89
CA TYR A 232 -1.97 7.38 6.96
C TYR A 232 -1.46 8.71 6.41
N LYS A 233 -2.27 9.41 5.65
CA LYS A 233 -1.94 10.72 5.10
C LYS A 233 -2.87 11.79 5.66
N ALA A 234 -2.50 12.36 6.80
CA ALA A 234 -3.30 13.40 7.46
C ALA A 234 -3.27 14.75 6.74
N ASN A 235 -2.21 15.03 5.98
CA ASN A 235 -2.01 16.33 5.36
C ASN A 235 -1.31 16.21 3.99
N ASP A 236 -2.00 16.64 2.96
CA ASP A 236 -1.50 16.66 1.58
C ASP A 236 -0.22 17.48 1.34
N SER A 237 0.20 18.31 2.29
CA SER A 237 1.41 19.14 2.17
C SER A 237 2.68 18.42 2.63
N LYS A 238 2.57 17.33 3.39
CA LYS A 238 3.68 16.60 3.97
C LYS A 238 4.01 15.38 3.11
N GLU A 239 5.18 15.33 2.53
CA GLU A 239 5.64 14.20 1.69
C GLU A 239 6.77 13.42 2.37
N LEU A 240 7.63 14.10 3.13
CA LEU A 240 8.66 13.51 3.98
C LEU A 240 8.49 14.01 5.41
N GLY A 241 8.86 13.22 6.38
CA GLY A 241 8.78 13.64 7.78
C GLY A 241 9.02 12.48 8.74
N TYR A 242 8.31 12.52 9.84
CA TYR A 242 8.43 11.57 10.95
C TYR A 242 7.08 10.99 11.28
N PRO A 243 7.01 9.86 12.01
CA PRO A 243 5.74 9.32 12.48
C PRO A 243 5.02 10.33 13.38
N GLU A 244 3.70 10.27 13.39
CA GLU A 244 2.84 11.05 14.29
C GLU A 244 2.11 10.10 15.24
N ILE A 245 1.94 10.52 16.50
CA ILE A 245 1.10 9.77 17.43
C ILE A 245 -0.29 10.39 17.42
N LEU A 246 -1.28 9.63 16.98
CA LEU A 246 -2.67 10.04 16.95
C LEU A 246 -3.25 10.10 18.38
N LYS A 247 -4.38 10.81 18.55
CA LYS A 247 -5.03 11.01 19.86
C LYS A 247 -5.35 9.70 20.60
N ASN A 248 -5.62 8.62 19.87
CA ASN A 248 -5.88 7.29 20.44
C ASN A 248 -4.60 6.46 20.69
N GLY A 249 -3.42 7.04 20.45
CA GLY A 249 -2.13 6.38 20.64
C GLY A 249 -1.71 5.43 19.54
N LEU A 250 -2.34 5.47 18.36
CA LEU A 250 -1.79 4.85 17.15
C LEU A 250 -0.65 5.71 16.60
N MET A 251 0.43 5.06 16.18
CA MET A 251 1.46 5.71 15.37
C MET A 251 0.98 5.78 13.92
N ALA A 252 1.13 6.92 13.29
CA ALA A 252 0.81 7.13 11.89
C ALA A 252 2.08 7.47 11.11
N ILE A 253 2.38 6.71 10.07
CA ILE A 253 3.44 7.02 9.12
C ILE A 253 2.84 7.50 7.80
N HIS A 254 3.31 8.66 7.32
CA HIS A 254 2.85 9.20 6.05
C HIS A 254 3.41 8.41 4.88
N ASP A 255 2.57 8.17 3.87
CA ASP A 255 3.05 7.77 2.55
C ASP A 255 3.66 8.96 1.83
N SER A 256 4.89 8.82 1.37
CA SER A 256 5.57 9.89 0.63
C SER A 256 5.11 9.94 -0.82
N ILE A 257 5.12 8.79 -1.49
CA ILE A 257 4.74 8.68 -2.90
C ILE A 257 4.50 7.23 -3.31
N ALA A 258 3.53 7.01 -4.21
CA ALA A 258 3.36 5.74 -4.90
C ALA A 258 4.47 5.52 -5.94
N LEU A 259 4.97 4.28 -6.03
CA LEU A 259 5.90 3.87 -7.08
C LEU A 259 5.18 3.35 -8.32
N ASP A 260 3.87 3.16 -8.26
CA ASP A 260 3.06 2.79 -9.40
C ASP A 260 2.34 4.00 -9.98
N VAL A 261 2.33 4.11 -11.29
CA VAL A 261 1.65 5.17 -12.02
C VAL A 261 0.75 4.52 -13.06
N TYR A 262 -0.55 4.72 -12.88
CA TYR A 262 -1.58 4.18 -13.79
C TYR A 262 -1.97 5.13 -14.93
N GLU A 263 -1.46 6.36 -14.90
CA GLU A 263 -1.73 7.36 -15.92
C GLU A 263 -0.77 7.18 -17.11
N ASP A 264 -1.29 7.12 -18.31
CA ASP A 264 -0.49 7.07 -19.53
C ASP A 264 0.30 8.38 -19.74
N GLY A 265 1.45 8.25 -20.38
CA GLY A 265 2.25 9.42 -20.80
C GLY A 265 3.31 9.90 -19.82
N TRP A 266 3.50 9.24 -18.66
CA TRP A 266 4.64 9.50 -17.81
C TRP A 266 5.90 8.85 -18.38
N ASP A 267 7.01 9.61 -18.36
CA ASP A 267 8.34 9.14 -18.74
C ASP A 267 8.98 8.38 -17.55
N ASN A 268 9.31 7.12 -17.75
CA ASN A 268 9.90 6.28 -16.70
C ASN A 268 11.26 6.78 -16.22
N ASN A 269 12.08 7.41 -17.09
CA ASN A 269 13.33 8.06 -16.68
C ASN A 269 13.07 9.24 -15.74
N TYR A 270 12.03 10.04 -16.04
CA TYR A 270 11.60 11.10 -15.16
C TYR A 270 11.10 10.57 -13.81
N LEU A 271 10.32 9.48 -13.80
CA LEU A 271 9.83 8.86 -12.58
C LEU A 271 11.00 8.34 -11.74
N LEU A 272 11.95 7.64 -12.35
CA LEU A 272 13.16 7.19 -11.67
C LEU A 272 13.95 8.36 -11.06
N TRP A 273 14.15 9.43 -11.83
CA TRP A 273 14.80 10.64 -11.33
C TRP A 273 14.04 11.25 -10.15
N LYS A 274 12.72 11.36 -10.26
CA LYS A 274 11.85 11.90 -9.21
C LYS A 274 11.94 11.08 -7.93
N TYR A 275 11.86 9.75 -8.01
CA TYR A 275 11.93 8.87 -6.84
C TYR A 275 13.30 8.94 -6.16
N LYS A 276 14.40 9.03 -6.92
CA LYS A 276 15.75 9.29 -6.37
C LYS A 276 15.79 10.58 -5.58
N LYS A 277 15.11 11.66 -6.05
CA LYS A 277 15.03 12.93 -5.32
C LYS A 277 14.34 12.82 -3.96
N TYR A 278 13.33 11.92 -3.83
CA TYR A 278 12.73 11.64 -2.53
C TYR A 278 13.73 10.99 -1.57
N ILE A 279 14.51 10.03 -2.04
CA ILE A 279 15.55 9.37 -1.24
C ILE A 279 16.65 10.36 -0.87
N ASP A 280 17.17 11.13 -1.84
CA ASP A 280 18.21 12.13 -1.59
C ASP A 280 17.77 13.15 -0.54
N LYS A 281 16.52 13.61 -0.62
CA LYS A 281 15.95 14.55 0.34
C LYS A 281 15.77 13.94 1.73
N ALA A 282 15.35 12.66 1.81
CA ALA A 282 15.26 11.94 3.07
C ALA A 282 16.65 11.80 3.72
N ILE A 283 17.67 11.51 2.94
CA ILE A 283 19.08 11.48 3.42
C ILE A 283 19.51 12.85 3.93
N ASP A 284 19.31 13.91 3.13
CA ASP A 284 19.68 15.28 3.48
C ASP A 284 19.00 15.78 4.76
N LYS A 285 17.72 15.48 4.91
CA LYS A 285 16.89 15.90 6.06
C LYS A 285 16.87 14.92 7.21
N LYS A 286 17.54 13.77 7.10
CA LYS A 286 17.47 12.67 8.07
C LYS A 286 16.01 12.37 8.41
N ALA A 287 15.20 12.20 7.40
CA ALA A 287 13.74 12.00 7.49
C ALA A 287 13.34 10.65 6.93
N ILE A 288 12.06 10.30 7.08
CA ILE A 288 11.50 9.07 6.55
C ILE A 288 10.89 9.35 5.18
N CYS A 289 11.27 8.53 4.20
CA CYS A 289 10.63 8.42 2.89
C CYS A 289 9.89 7.09 2.83
N HIS A 290 8.56 7.11 2.75
CA HIS A 290 7.73 5.92 2.66
C HIS A 290 7.18 5.77 1.24
N PHE A 291 7.76 4.85 0.48
CA PHE A 291 7.23 4.42 -0.81
C PHE A 291 6.16 3.35 -0.63
N TRP A 292 5.17 3.36 -1.50
CA TRP A 292 4.21 2.27 -1.59
C TRP A 292 3.89 1.91 -3.05
N PHE A 293 3.43 0.70 -3.28
CA PHE A 293 3.12 0.22 -4.63
C PHE A 293 2.20 -1.01 -4.60
N HIS A 294 1.58 -1.30 -5.75
CA HIS A 294 0.96 -2.59 -5.98
C HIS A 294 1.90 -3.47 -6.81
N PRO A 295 2.12 -4.73 -6.47
CA PRO A 295 2.99 -5.62 -7.27
C PRO A 295 2.49 -5.84 -8.70
N SER A 296 1.25 -5.47 -9.00
CA SER A 296 0.66 -5.50 -10.35
C SER A 296 1.18 -4.44 -11.33
N LEU A 297 2.36 -3.87 -11.08
CA LEU A 297 3.05 -2.94 -11.99
C LEU A 297 3.10 -3.47 -13.42
N GLN A 298 3.00 -2.58 -14.41
CA GLN A 298 3.32 -2.93 -15.80
C GLN A 298 4.79 -3.37 -15.90
N TYR A 299 5.07 -4.38 -16.73
CA TYR A 299 6.43 -4.93 -16.87
C TYR A 299 7.47 -3.86 -17.18
N LYS A 300 7.12 -2.92 -18.07
CA LYS A 300 8.00 -1.78 -18.39
C LYS A 300 8.28 -0.88 -17.18
N GLN A 301 7.32 -0.69 -16.30
CA GLN A 301 7.50 0.08 -15.06
C GLN A 301 8.39 -0.67 -14.07
N LEU A 302 8.19 -1.97 -13.96
CA LEU A 302 9.03 -2.85 -13.12
C LEU A 302 10.50 -2.73 -13.52
N GLU A 303 10.82 -2.88 -14.80
CA GLU A 303 12.19 -2.87 -15.32
C GLU A 303 12.84 -1.48 -15.35
N GLU A 304 12.12 -0.46 -15.80
CA GLU A 304 12.72 0.85 -16.11
C GLU A 304 12.86 1.77 -14.89
N TYR A 305 12.05 1.60 -13.84
CA TYR A 305 12.22 2.42 -12.65
C TYR A 305 12.11 1.68 -11.32
N PHE A 306 11.24 0.66 -11.17
CA PHE A 306 11.04 0.02 -9.88
C PHE A 306 12.28 -0.75 -9.43
N LEU A 307 12.79 -1.69 -10.23
CA LEU A 307 14.03 -2.41 -9.90
C LEU A 307 15.25 -1.47 -9.80
N PRO A 308 15.43 -0.47 -10.70
CA PRO A 308 16.46 0.54 -10.53
C PRO A 308 16.37 1.37 -9.25
N ILE A 309 15.16 1.65 -8.71
CA ILE A 309 15.04 2.37 -7.44
C ILE A 309 15.45 1.50 -6.25
N LEU A 310 15.14 0.20 -6.27
CA LEU A 310 15.65 -0.73 -5.26
C LEU A 310 17.18 -0.78 -5.25
N ASN A 311 17.81 -0.81 -6.44
CA ASN A 311 19.27 -0.73 -6.55
C ASN A 311 19.84 0.56 -5.98
N TYR A 312 19.14 1.68 -6.20
CA TYR A 312 19.55 2.97 -5.65
C TYR A 312 19.44 2.99 -4.12
N ILE A 313 18.36 2.49 -3.55
CA ILE A 313 18.17 2.34 -2.10
C ILE A 313 19.30 1.52 -1.51
N HIS A 314 19.55 0.33 -2.08
CA HIS A 314 20.66 -0.54 -1.66
C HIS A 314 22.01 0.19 -1.68
N SER A 315 22.35 0.86 -2.80
CA SER A 315 23.60 1.62 -2.92
C SER A 315 23.73 2.70 -1.85
N GLN A 316 22.67 3.45 -1.54
CA GLN A 316 22.74 4.50 -0.51
C GLN A 316 22.86 3.90 0.90
N ARG A 317 22.26 2.73 1.16
CA ARG A 317 22.42 1.99 2.42
C ARG A 317 23.86 1.49 2.58
N GLU A 318 24.44 0.83 1.57
CA GLU A 318 25.82 0.37 1.59
C GLU A 318 26.83 1.52 1.79
N ASN A 319 26.51 2.71 1.29
CA ASN A 319 27.28 3.93 1.55
C ASN A 319 27.05 4.53 2.96
N GLY A 320 26.25 3.86 3.81
CA GLY A 320 25.97 4.27 5.18
C GLY A 320 25.10 5.52 5.32
N LYS A 321 24.43 5.97 4.25
CA LYS A 321 23.67 7.24 4.21
C LYS A 321 22.23 7.09 4.65
N LEU A 322 21.64 5.88 4.53
CA LEU A 322 20.27 5.59 4.93
C LEU A 322 20.13 4.23 5.59
N GLU A 323 19.00 4.03 6.23
CA GLU A 323 18.51 2.74 6.74
C GLU A 323 17.24 2.36 5.98
N VAL A 324 16.99 1.05 5.86
CA VAL A 324 15.74 0.52 5.29
C VAL A 324 15.03 -0.23 6.40
N LEU A 325 13.82 0.20 6.72
CA LEU A 325 13.01 -0.35 7.81
C LEU A 325 11.63 -0.74 7.30
N THR A 326 11.02 -1.72 7.95
CA THR A 326 9.59 -2.01 7.81
C THR A 326 8.75 -1.03 8.63
N MET A 327 7.42 -1.01 8.44
CA MET A 327 6.54 -0.18 9.26
C MET A 327 6.61 -0.57 10.75
N GLU A 328 6.63 -1.87 11.07
CA GLU A 328 6.73 -2.36 12.44
C GLU A 328 8.01 -1.86 13.14
N GLN A 329 9.14 -1.85 12.44
CA GLN A 329 10.42 -1.39 12.99
C GLN A 329 10.44 0.10 13.35
N LEU A 330 9.58 0.92 12.75
CA LEU A 330 9.45 2.33 13.12
C LEU A 330 8.87 2.54 14.53
N ILE A 331 8.18 1.53 15.09
CA ILE A 331 7.56 1.64 16.43
C ILE A 331 8.60 1.84 17.52
N THR A 332 9.85 1.48 17.26
CA THR A 332 10.96 1.53 18.21
C THR A 332 11.89 2.74 18.01
N LEU A 333 11.58 3.64 17.06
CA LEU A 333 12.29 4.91 16.91
C LEU A 333 11.90 5.88 18.02
#